data_e1acfbb810011de24b0f5519ae19ab77
#
_entry.id   e1acfbb810011de24b0f5519ae19ab77
#
_cell.length_a   1.000
_cell.length_b   1.000
_cell.length_c   1.000
_cell.angle_alpha   90.00
_cell.angle_beta   90.00
_cell.angle_gamma   90.00
#
_symmetry.space_group_name_H-M   'P 1'
#
loop_
_entity.id
_entity.type
_entity.pdbx_description
1 polymer ?
#
loop_
_entity_poly.entity_id
_entity_poly.type
_entity_poly.pdbx_seq_one_letter_code
_entity_poly.pdbx_strand_id
1 'polypeptide(L)'
;MITPNHNPWHPNDWQSELKQAFRQPKALLAYLNIPNDAANGIDLQPDFALLVPRGYAQRIEQGNIQDPLLRQVLSLQSENERTPGFVVDPLQEGNAELGYGQTPGLLHKYQGRVLMITTPACAINCRYCFRRHFPYTDHKPKDQHLALKAIAQDTSIREVILSGGDPLLMNDDGMAALIRDIDALAHVKRIRIHSRLPIVLPERVTTDLVTTLASARCKI
;
A
#
# COMPACT_ATOMS: atom_id res chain seq x y z
N MET A 1 20.14 -1.73 -22.56
CA MET A 1 18.85 -1.49 -23.25
C MET A 1 17.88 -2.54 -22.76
N ILE A 2 16.88 -2.12 -21.98
CA ILE A 2 15.80 -3.02 -21.53
C ILE A 2 14.87 -3.17 -22.71
N THR A 3 14.89 -4.33 -23.36
CA THR A 3 13.89 -4.68 -24.37
C THR A 3 12.54 -4.84 -23.68
N PRO A 4 11.49 -4.09 -24.07
CA PRO A 4 10.15 -4.33 -23.54
C PRO A 4 9.70 -5.70 -24.05
N ASN A 5 9.56 -6.65 -23.16
CA ASN A 5 8.85 -7.88 -23.44
C ASN A 5 7.38 -7.49 -23.62
N HIS A 6 6.92 -7.35 -24.87
CA HIS A 6 5.52 -7.10 -25.20
C HIS A 6 4.69 -8.33 -24.85
N ASN A 7 4.26 -8.40 -23.60
CA ASN A 7 3.06 -9.16 -23.28
C ASN A 7 1.87 -8.26 -23.61
N PRO A 8 0.91 -8.66 -24.45
CA PRO A 8 -0.24 -7.82 -24.75
C PRO A 8 -1.00 -7.57 -23.45
N TRP A 9 -0.99 -6.32 -23.02
CA TRP A 9 -1.65 -5.84 -21.82
C TRP A 9 -3.16 -6.13 -21.92
N HIS A 10 -3.67 -7.02 -21.10
CA HIS A 10 -5.09 -7.16 -20.88
C HIS A 10 -5.46 -6.29 -19.67
N PRO A 11 -6.12 -5.13 -19.86
CA PRO A 11 -6.38 -4.14 -18.80
C PRO A 11 -7.17 -4.67 -17.59
N ASN A 12 -7.75 -5.84 -17.69
CA ASN A 12 -8.62 -6.41 -16.66
C ASN A 12 -7.97 -7.53 -15.83
N ASP A 13 -6.66 -7.74 -15.91
CA ASP A 13 -6.02 -8.93 -15.30
C ASP A 13 -5.10 -8.65 -14.10
N TRP A 14 -5.03 -7.40 -13.61
CA TRP A 14 -4.17 -7.08 -12.46
C TRP A 14 -4.56 -7.89 -11.19
N GLN A 15 -5.83 -8.25 -11.04
CA GLN A 15 -6.28 -9.08 -9.92
C GLN A 15 -5.80 -10.53 -10.07
N SER A 16 -5.72 -11.04 -11.29
CA SER A 16 -5.15 -12.35 -11.59
C SER A 16 -3.65 -12.39 -11.29
N GLU A 17 -2.91 -11.37 -11.70
CA GLU A 17 -1.50 -11.20 -11.36
C GLU A 17 -1.27 -11.20 -9.85
N LEU A 18 -2.12 -10.49 -9.11
CA LEU A 18 -2.04 -10.44 -7.65
C LEU A 18 -2.30 -11.81 -7.00
N LYS A 19 -3.21 -12.63 -7.55
CA LYS A 19 -3.47 -14.00 -7.09
C LYS A 19 -2.26 -14.91 -7.27
N GLN A 20 -1.45 -14.68 -8.30
CA GLN A 20 -0.25 -15.47 -8.62
C GLN A 20 1.02 -14.98 -7.88
N ALA A 21 0.91 -13.95 -7.04
CA ALA A 21 2.02 -13.38 -6.30
C ALA A 21 2.72 -14.43 -5.40
N PHE A 22 4.03 -14.28 -5.25
CA PHE A 22 4.79 -15.08 -4.29
C PHE A 22 4.39 -14.74 -2.86
N ARG A 23 4.10 -15.78 -2.06
CA ARG A 23 3.73 -15.67 -0.64
C ARG A 23 4.67 -16.43 0.29
N GLN A 24 5.63 -17.15 -0.29
CA GLN A 24 6.61 -17.96 0.44
C GLN A 24 8.01 -17.49 0.06
N PRO A 25 8.87 -17.11 1.03
CA PRO A 25 10.25 -16.70 0.75
C PRO A 25 11.02 -17.77 -0.05
N LYS A 26 10.88 -19.03 0.32
CA LYS A 26 11.54 -20.15 -0.41
C LYS A 26 11.15 -20.23 -1.89
N ALA A 27 9.87 -19.99 -2.21
CA ALA A 27 9.40 -20.01 -3.59
C ALA A 27 9.95 -18.82 -4.41
N LEU A 28 10.07 -17.64 -3.79
CA LEU A 28 10.70 -16.48 -4.42
C LEU A 28 12.20 -16.71 -4.65
N LEU A 29 12.92 -17.20 -3.65
CA LEU A 29 14.36 -17.50 -3.76
C LEU A 29 14.64 -18.54 -4.86
N ALA A 30 13.84 -19.60 -4.91
CA ALA A 30 13.95 -20.63 -5.96
C ALA A 30 13.69 -20.04 -7.35
N TYR A 31 12.66 -19.20 -7.49
CA TYR A 31 12.35 -18.49 -8.75
C TYR A 31 13.52 -17.61 -9.21
N LEU A 32 14.20 -16.95 -8.27
CA LEU A 32 15.34 -16.06 -8.54
C LEU A 32 16.67 -16.81 -8.66
N ASN A 33 16.69 -18.15 -8.63
CA ASN A 33 17.90 -18.98 -8.67
C ASN A 33 18.93 -18.58 -7.59
N ILE A 34 18.47 -18.15 -6.41
CA ILE A 34 19.34 -17.80 -5.29
C ILE A 34 19.73 -19.08 -4.54
N PRO A 35 21.04 -19.40 -4.43
CA PRO A 35 21.50 -20.58 -3.73
C PRO A 35 21.17 -20.56 -2.23
N ASN A 36 20.98 -21.74 -1.62
CA ASN A 36 20.61 -21.84 -0.21
C ASN A 36 21.69 -21.27 0.73
N ASP A 37 22.95 -21.38 0.38
CA ASP A 37 24.07 -20.81 1.14
C ASP A 37 24.09 -19.27 1.09
N ALA A 38 23.70 -18.68 -0.04
CA ALA A 38 23.53 -17.23 -0.17
C ALA A 38 22.32 -16.70 0.59
N ALA A 39 21.35 -17.55 0.91
CA ALA A 39 20.13 -17.21 1.67
C ALA A 39 20.36 -17.18 3.20
N ASN A 40 21.60 -17.32 3.68
CA ASN A 40 21.92 -17.25 5.10
C ASN A 40 21.50 -15.89 5.69
N GLY A 41 20.82 -15.92 6.85
CA GLY A 41 20.28 -14.71 7.50
C GLY A 41 18.94 -14.22 6.95
N ILE A 42 18.37 -14.88 5.94
CA ILE A 42 17.00 -14.61 5.46
C ILE A 42 15.99 -15.21 6.43
N ASP A 43 14.93 -14.47 6.74
CA ASP A 43 13.79 -14.99 7.48
C ASP A 43 12.86 -15.73 6.51
N LEU A 44 12.80 -17.07 6.67
CA LEU A 44 11.95 -17.93 5.83
C LEU A 44 10.52 -18.07 6.36
N GLN A 45 10.23 -17.53 7.56
CA GLN A 45 8.92 -17.54 8.19
C GLN A 45 8.64 -16.17 8.85
N PRO A 46 8.67 -15.08 8.08
CA PRO A 46 8.53 -13.74 8.65
C PRO A 46 7.13 -13.52 9.23
N ASP A 47 7.05 -12.85 10.38
CA ASP A 47 5.78 -12.43 10.99
C ASP A 47 4.99 -11.49 10.06
N PHE A 48 5.69 -10.65 9.33
CA PHE A 48 5.09 -9.84 8.27
C PHE A 48 5.16 -10.60 6.95
N ALA A 49 4.04 -11.22 6.57
CA ALA A 49 3.95 -12.17 5.47
C ALA A 49 4.52 -11.60 4.16
N LEU A 50 5.28 -12.43 3.43
CA LEU A 50 5.74 -12.07 2.08
C LEU A 50 4.55 -11.96 1.12
N LEU A 51 4.54 -10.90 0.32
CA LEU A 51 3.66 -10.74 -0.84
C LEU A 51 4.41 -9.99 -1.93
N VAL A 52 4.70 -10.66 -3.06
CA VAL A 52 5.47 -10.10 -4.17
C VAL A 52 4.85 -10.50 -5.50
N PRO A 53 4.27 -9.55 -6.28
CA PRO A 53 3.74 -9.83 -7.60
C PRO A 53 4.81 -10.41 -8.55
N ARG A 54 4.39 -11.28 -9.47
CA ARG A 54 5.33 -11.91 -10.41
C ARG A 54 6.02 -10.89 -11.31
N GLY A 55 5.29 -9.91 -11.82
CA GLY A 55 5.86 -8.82 -12.62
C GLY A 55 6.90 -7.98 -11.86
N TYR A 56 6.76 -7.84 -10.53
CA TYR A 56 7.81 -7.24 -9.70
C TYR A 56 9.03 -8.16 -9.57
N ALA A 57 8.81 -9.45 -9.30
CA ALA A 57 9.89 -10.43 -9.15
C ALA A 57 10.70 -10.60 -10.43
N GLN A 58 10.10 -10.49 -11.62
CA GLN A 58 10.79 -10.56 -12.92
C GLN A 58 11.83 -9.47 -13.12
N ARG A 59 11.74 -8.36 -12.40
CA ARG A 59 12.69 -7.23 -12.48
C ARG A 59 13.86 -7.36 -11.51
N ILE A 60 13.82 -8.36 -10.63
CA ILE A 60 14.90 -8.68 -9.71
C ILE A 60 15.98 -9.45 -10.47
N GLU A 61 17.24 -9.09 -10.27
CA GLU A 61 18.37 -9.78 -10.89
C GLU A 61 18.50 -11.21 -10.38
N GLN A 62 18.53 -12.16 -11.32
CA GLN A 62 18.68 -13.60 -11.01
C GLN A 62 20.00 -13.89 -10.30
N GLY A 63 19.94 -14.70 -9.24
CA GLY A 63 21.10 -15.09 -8.45
C GLY A 63 21.67 -14.01 -7.54
N ASN A 64 21.16 -12.78 -7.59
CA ASN A 64 21.68 -11.67 -6.80
C ASN A 64 20.87 -11.41 -5.52
N ILE A 65 21.34 -11.95 -4.38
CA ILE A 65 20.71 -11.73 -3.05
C ILE A 65 20.79 -10.25 -2.61
N GLN A 66 21.71 -9.46 -3.18
CA GLN A 66 21.88 -8.05 -2.86
C GLN A 66 21.09 -7.10 -3.77
N ASP A 67 20.29 -7.66 -4.69
CA ASP A 67 19.46 -6.85 -5.58
C ASP A 67 18.59 -5.86 -4.78
N PRO A 68 18.58 -4.57 -5.13
CA PRO A 68 17.87 -3.55 -4.37
C PRO A 68 16.35 -3.73 -4.35
N LEU A 69 15.75 -4.36 -5.37
CA LEU A 69 14.31 -4.66 -5.37
C LEU A 69 14.00 -5.84 -4.44
N LEU A 70 14.84 -6.89 -4.45
CA LEU A 70 14.71 -8.02 -3.54
C LEU A 70 14.81 -7.57 -2.08
N ARG A 71 15.76 -6.72 -1.76
CA ARG A 71 15.97 -6.18 -0.41
C ARG A 71 14.84 -5.31 0.12
N GLN A 72 13.91 -4.89 -0.73
CA GLN A 72 12.71 -4.17 -0.30
C GLN A 72 11.59 -5.07 0.21
N VAL A 73 11.66 -6.37 -0.05
CA VAL A 73 10.56 -7.30 0.21
C VAL A 73 10.95 -8.53 1.03
N LEU A 74 12.23 -8.90 1.03
CA LEU A 74 12.73 -10.10 1.69
C LEU A 74 13.24 -9.76 3.09
N SER A 75 12.55 -10.27 4.13
CA SER A 75 12.89 -10.02 5.54
C SER A 75 14.17 -10.76 5.96
N LEU A 76 14.89 -10.16 6.91
CA LEU A 76 16.08 -10.74 7.52
C LEU A 76 15.78 -11.24 8.95
N GLN A 77 16.46 -12.29 9.39
CA GLN A 77 16.35 -12.80 10.76
C GLN A 77 16.73 -11.75 11.81
N SER A 78 17.69 -10.88 11.50
CA SER A 78 18.11 -9.79 12.39
C SER A 78 17.02 -8.73 12.63
N GLU A 79 15.96 -8.68 11.82
CA GLU A 79 14.82 -7.77 12.05
C GLU A 79 13.94 -8.21 13.23
N ASN A 80 14.09 -9.46 13.68
CA ASN A 80 13.37 -9.99 14.83
C ASN A 80 14.07 -9.63 16.16
N GLU A 81 15.29 -9.07 16.09
CA GLU A 81 16.03 -8.64 17.27
C GLU A 81 15.49 -7.31 17.80
N ARG A 82 15.28 -7.25 19.12
CA ARG A 82 14.86 -6.02 19.77
C ARG A 82 16.07 -5.11 19.98
N THR A 83 16.05 -3.96 19.35
CA THR A 83 17.10 -2.95 19.49
C THR A 83 16.64 -1.87 20.48
N PRO A 84 17.40 -1.58 21.56
CA PRO A 84 17.07 -0.52 22.50
C PRO A 84 16.88 0.83 21.80
N GLY A 85 15.85 1.58 22.20
CA GLY A 85 15.52 2.88 21.60
C GLY A 85 14.66 2.83 20.35
N PHE A 86 14.39 1.64 19.79
CA PHE A 86 13.44 1.47 18.69
C PHE A 86 12.08 1.00 19.21
N VAL A 87 11.01 1.52 18.59
CA VAL A 87 9.61 1.20 18.95
C VAL A 87 8.86 0.58 17.77
N VAL A 88 7.83 -0.21 18.10
CA VAL A 88 7.01 -0.91 17.11
C VAL A 88 6.15 0.03 16.27
N ASP A 89 5.64 1.11 16.89
CA ASP A 89 4.86 2.16 16.21
C ASP A 89 5.58 3.51 16.33
N PRO A 90 6.52 3.81 15.42
CA PRO A 90 7.32 5.03 15.47
C PRO A 90 6.50 6.30 15.21
N LEU A 91 5.32 6.17 14.58
CA LEU A 91 4.43 7.30 14.29
C LEU A 91 3.32 7.46 15.32
N GLN A 92 3.18 6.50 16.23
CA GLN A 92 2.15 6.45 17.27
C GLN A 92 0.72 6.61 16.70
N GLU A 93 0.51 6.07 15.49
CA GLU A 93 -0.79 6.18 14.81
C GLU A 93 -1.89 5.37 15.51
N GLY A 94 -1.51 4.32 16.26
CA GLY A 94 -2.40 3.54 17.12
C GLY A 94 -2.57 4.11 18.53
N ASN A 95 -1.89 5.20 18.90
CA ASN A 95 -1.98 5.77 20.25
C ASN A 95 -3.24 6.62 20.41
N ALA A 96 -4.23 6.10 21.17
CA ALA A 96 -5.49 6.77 21.44
C ALA A 96 -5.33 8.10 22.21
N GLU A 97 -4.29 8.23 23.04
CA GLU A 97 -4.05 9.44 23.85
C GLU A 97 -3.66 10.64 22.98
N LEU A 98 -3.01 10.41 21.84
CA LEU A 98 -2.67 11.47 20.90
C LEU A 98 -3.85 11.94 20.06
N GLY A 99 -4.96 11.22 20.08
CA GLY A 99 -6.22 11.61 19.44
C GLY A 99 -6.20 11.61 17.91
N TYR A 100 -5.16 11.08 17.26
CA TYR A 100 -5.05 11.12 15.79
C TYR A 100 -6.08 10.24 15.08
N GLY A 101 -6.49 9.14 15.70
CA GLY A 101 -7.41 8.13 15.17
C GLY A 101 -8.77 8.08 15.85
N GLN A 102 -9.30 9.18 16.39
CA GLN A 102 -10.59 9.23 17.09
C GLN A 102 -11.76 8.80 16.21
N THR A 103 -11.69 9.06 14.92
CA THR A 103 -12.68 8.62 13.94
C THR A 103 -12.15 7.35 13.24
N PRO A 104 -12.89 6.23 13.26
CA PRO A 104 -12.51 5.03 12.51
C PRO A 104 -12.24 5.34 11.04
N GLY A 105 -11.13 4.86 10.51
CA GLY A 105 -10.73 5.09 9.11
C GLY A 105 -10.11 6.45 8.84
N LEU A 106 -9.91 7.33 9.84
CA LEU A 106 -9.36 8.67 9.66
C LEU A 106 -8.22 8.96 10.65
N LEU A 107 -7.08 9.44 10.14
CA LEU A 107 -5.98 9.97 10.95
C LEU A 107 -5.86 11.47 10.70
N HIS A 108 -6.02 12.28 11.76
CA HIS A 108 -6.00 13.74 11.69
C HIS A 108 -4.85 14.29 12.56
N LYS A 109 -3.64 14.31 12.00
CA LYS A 109 -2.42 14.79 12.66
C LYS A 109 -2.09 16.24 12.37
N TYR A 110 -2.57 16.78 11.26
CA TYR A 110 -2.15 18.07 10.74
C TYR A 110 -3.35 18.95 10.44
N GLN A 111 -3.23 20.25 10.69
CA GLN A 111 -4.27 21.22 10.33
C GLN A 111 -4.51 21.21 8.81
N GLY A 112 -5.77 21.23 8.42
CA GLY A 112 -6.19 21.36 7.03
C GLY A 112 -6.03 20.12 6.15
N ARG A 113 -5.50 19.00 6.69
CA ARG A 113 -5.37 17.72 5.96
C ARG A 113 -5.60 16.52 6.84
N VAL A 114 -6.20 15.50 6.26
CA VAL A 114 -6.44 14.22 6.93
C VAL A 114 -5.95 13.07 6.07
N LEU A 115 -5.64 11.95 6.71
CA LEU A 115 -5.31 10.70 6.04
C LEU A 115 -6.46 9.71 6.27
N MET A 116 -7.02 9.22 5.17
CA MET A 116 -8.10 8.23 5.15
C MET A 116 -7.53 6.84 4.90
N ILE A 117 -7.83 5.92 5.79
CA ILE A 117 -7.48 4.49 5.65
C ILE A 117 -8.53 3.84 4.75
N THR A 118 -8.16 3.53 3.51
CA THR A 118 -9.09 3.01 2.50
C THR A 118 -9.14 1.48 2.49
N THR A 119 -8.00 0.82 2.74
CA THR A 119 -7.87 -0.63 2.77
C THR A 119 -6.70 -1.04 3.64
N PRO A 120 -6.76 -2.20 4.33
CA PRO A 120 -5.61 -2.75 5.04
C PRO A 120 -4.62 -3.49 4.14
N ALA A 121 -4.99 -3.75 2.88
CA ALA A 121 -4.23 -4.61 1.97
C ALA A 121 -3.27 -3.82 1.09
N CYS A 122 -2.17 -4.45 0.70
CA CYS A 122 -1.22 -3.99 -0.31
C CYS A 122 -1.05 -5.04 -1.41
N ALA A 123 -0.60 -4.61 -2.61
CA ALA A 123 -0.19 -5.54 -3.67
C ALA A 123 1.19 -6.14 -3.40
N ILE A 124 2.00 -5.48 -2.59
CA ILE A 124 3.32 -5.90 -2.17
C ILE A 124 3.52 -5.57 -0.69
N ASN A 125 4.13 -6.48 0.07
CA ASN A 125 4.48 -6.21 1.46
C ASN A 125 5.94 -5.73 1.55
N CYS A 126 6.09 -4.43 1.80
CA CYS A 126 7.42 -3.83 1.91
C CYS A 126 8.06 -4.20 3.24
N ARG A 127 9.28 -4.74 3.23
CA ARG A 127 10.06 -5.07 4.42
C ARG A 127 10.14 -3.90 5.41
N TYR A 128 10.26 -2.67 4.92
CA TYR A 128 10.35 -1.43 5.71
C TYR A 128 8.99 -0.76 5.96
N CYS A 129 7.87 -1.48 5.87
CA CYS A 129 6.55 -0.90 6.09
C CYS A 129 6.42 -0.41 7.53
N PHE A 130 6.31 0.91 7.74
CA PHE A 130 6.15 1.50 9.07
C PHE A 130 4.77 1.22 9.69
N ARG A 131 3.80 0.81 8.87
CA ARG A 131 2.46 0.41 9.31
C ARG A 131 2.28 -1.11 9.42
N ARG A 132 3.35 -1.90 9.46
CA ARG A 132 3.23 -3.38 9.60
C ARG A 132 2.53 -3.80 10.90
N HIS A 133 2.55 -2.95 11.91
CA HIS A 133 1.91 -3.16 13.22
C HIS A 133 0.70 -2.24 13.45
N PHE A 134 0.24 -1.52 12.42
CA PHE A 134 -0.92 -0.64 12.51
C PHE A 134 -2.20 -1.45 12.80
N PRO A 135 -3.06 -1.02 13.74
CA PRO A 135 -4.27 -1.75 14.14
C PRO A 135 -5.39 -1.62 13.09
N TYR A 136 -5.21 -2.20 11.91
CA TYR A 136 -6.19 -2.14 10.82
C TYR A 136 -7.57 -2.71 11.20
N THR A 137 -7.64 -3.56 12.23
CA THR A 137 -8.91 -4.07 12.76
C THR A 137 -9.84 -2.97 13.25
N ASP A 138 -9.29 -1.84 13.68
CA ASP A 138 -10.01 -0.70 14.22
C ASP A 138 -10.38 0.33 13.13
N HIS A 139 -9.89 0.12 11.91
CA HIS A 139 -10.07 0.99 10.75
C HIS A 139 -10.56 0.20 9.54
N LYS A 140 -11.81 -0.25 9.57
CA LYS A 140 -12.36 -1.13 8.53
C LYS A 140 -12.87 -0.33 7.33
N PRO A 141 -12.82 -0.86 6.10
CA PRO A 141 -13.38 -0.20 4.91
C PRO A 141 -14.85 0.20 5.07
N LYS A 142 -15.65 -0.59 5.81
CA LYS A 142 -17.05 -0.27 6.10
C LYS A 142 -17.24 1.02 6.90
N ASP A 143 -16.19 1.51 7.56
CA ASP A 143 -16.23 2.72 8.38
C ASP A 143 -15.90 3.99 7.56
N GLN A 144 -15.69 3.88 6.25
CA GLN A 144 -15.41 5.02 5.36
C GLN A 144 -16.47 6.12 5.45
N HIS A 145 -17.74 5.75 5.66
CA HIS A 145 -18.83 6.71 5.83
C HIS A 145 -18.65 7.58 7.08
N LEU A 146 -18.05 7.04 8.17
CA LEU A 146 -17.75 7.81 9.39
C LEU A 146 -16.63 8.82 9.11
N ALA A 147 -15.59 8.40 8.39
CA ALA A 147 -14.51 9.27 7.98
C ALA A 147 -15.02 10.41 7.08
N LEU A 148 -15.84 10.11 6.07
CA LEU A 148 -16.46 11.12 5.19
C LEU A 148 -17.35 12.10 5.97
N LYS A 149 -18.14 11.61 6.93
CA LYS A 149 -18.96 12.44 7.79
C LYS A 149 -18.12 13.39 8.63
N ALA A 150 -17.03 12.91 9.22
CA ALA A 150 -16.11 13.75 10.00
C ALA A 150 -15.44 14.80 9.12
N ILE A 151 -15.00 14.45 7.90
CA ILE A 151 -14.46 15.42 6.94
C ILE A 151 -15.50 16.47 6.56
N ALA A 152 -16.76 16.07 6.34
CA ALA A 152 -17.84 16.98 6.00
C ALA A 152 -18.15 18.03 7.11
N GLN A 153 -17.99 17.62 8.37
CA GLN A 153 -18.21 18.47 9.54
C GLN A 153 -17.07 19.45 9.82
N ASP A 154 -15.84 19.13 9.40
CA ASP A 154 -14.68 19.99 9.59
C ASP A 154 -14.31 20.72 8.30
N THR A 155 -14.86 21.92 8.13
CA THR A 155 -14.61 22.74 6.93
C THR A 155 -13.21 23.33 6.86
N SER A 156 -12.36 23.13 7.87
CA SER A 156 -10.94 23.50 7.81
C SER A 156 -10.13 22.54 6.94
N ILE A 157 -10.61 21.29 6.73
CA ILE A 157 -9.94 20.27 5.92
C ILE A 157 -9.98 20.65 4.44
N ARG A 158 -8.82 20.82 3.83
CA ARG A 158 -8.63 21.17 2.42
C ARG A 158 -8.08 20.05 1.59
N GLU A 159 -7.44 19.04 2.24
CA GLU A 159 -6.77 17.94 1.59
C GLU A 159 -7.14 16.61 2.27
N VAL A 160 -7.52 15.62 1.45
CA VAL A 160 -7.74 14.24 1.87
C VAL A 160 -6.67 13.37 1.24
N ILE A 161 -5.91 12.66 2.08
CA ILE A 161 -4.86 11.73 1.65
C ILE A 161 -5.44 10.32 1.72
N LEU A 162 -5.60 9.65 0.60
CA LEU A 162 -5.97 8.25 0.54
C LEU A 162 -4.73 7.39 0.80
N SER A 163 -4.80 6.50 1.79
CA SER A 163 -3.69 5.66 2.23
C SER A 163 -4.22 4.42 2.97
N GLY A 164 -3.44 3.87 3.88
CA GLY A 164 -3.73 2.66 4.64
C GLY A 164 -2.74 1.57 4.30
N GLY A 165 -3.20 0.48 3.67
CA GLY A 165 -2.40 -0.34 2.78
C GLY A 165 -2.16 0.44 1.49
N ASP A 166 -2.59 -0.08 0.36
CA ASP A 166 -2.47 0.67 -0.90
C ASP A 166 -3.87 1.00 -1.46
N PRO A 167 -4.25 2.28 -1.54
CA PRO A 167 -5.58 2.71 -1.99
C PRO A 167 -5.97 2.19 -3.37
N LEU A 168 -4.99 2.02 -4.28
CA LEU A 168 -5.25 1.56 -5.63
C LEU A 168 -5.60 0.06 -5.71
N LEU A 169 -5.58 -0.67 -4.59
CA LEU A 169 -6.17 -2.01 -4.51
C LEU A 169 -7.71 -2.01 -4.48
N MET A 170 -8.33 -0.86 -4.25
CA MET A 170 -9.77 -0.73 -4.45
C MET A 170 -10.09 -0.99 -5.92
N ASN A 171 -11.24 -1.61 -6.20
CA ASN A 171 -11.74 -1.71 -7.58
C ASN A 171 -12.16 -0.33 -8.10
N ASP A 172 -12.35 -0.23 -9.41
CA ASP A 172 -12.63 1.07 -10.06
C ASP A 172 -13.95 1.68 -9.59
N ASP A 173 -14.99 0.87 -9.39
CA ASP A 173 -16.28 1.35 -8.87
C ASP A 173 -16.16 1.94 -7.46
N GLY A 174 -15.43 1.25 -6.57
CA GLY A 174 -15.19 1.72 -5.21
C GLY A 174 -14.36 3.01 -5.19
N MET A 175 -13.32 3.09 -6.02
CA MET A 175 -12.50 4.29 -6.15
C MET A 175 -13.32 5.47 -6.71
N ALA A 176 -14.13 5.22 -7.75
CA ALA A 176 -14.99 6.23 -8.33
C ALA A 176 -16.05 6.75 -7.33
N ALA A 177 -16.64 5.85 -6.54
CA ALA A 177 -17.59 6.22 -5.49
C ALA A 177 -16.91 7.10 -4.44
N LEU A 178 -15.76 6.68 -3.92
CA LEU A 178 -15.02 7.42 -2.91
C LEU A 178 -14.60 8.82 -3.40
N ILE A 179 -14.12 8.92 -4.63
CA ILE A 179 -13.75 10.22 -5.22
C ILE A 179 -14.96 11.12 -5.35
N ARG A 180 -16.11 10.62 -5.83
CA ARG A 180 -17.37 11.41 -5.91
C ARG A 180 -17.80 11.90 -4.54
N ASP A 181 -17.74 11.07 -3.51
CA ASP A 181 -18.14 11.45 -2.16
C ASP A 181 -17.26 12.57 -1.60
N ILE A 182 -15.94 12.50 -1.84
CA ILE A 182 -15.01 13.56 -1.43
C ILE A 182 -15.21 14.82 -2.27
N ASP A 183 -15.44 14.70 -3.57
CA ASP A 183 -15.68 15.82 -4.47
C ASP A 183 -16.97 16.60 -4.14
N ALA A 184 -17.98 15.93 -3.56
CA ALA A 184 -19.19 16.57 -3.07
C ALA A 184 -18.92 17.54 -1.91
N LEU A 185 -17.78 17.41 -1.22
CA LEU A 185 -17.39 18.27 -0.10
C LEU A 185 -16.71 19.56 -0.64
N ALA A 186 -17.46 20.65 -0.77
CA ALA A 186 -17.03 21.87 -1.44
C ALA A 186 -15.74 22.50 -0.85
N HIS A 187 -15.47 22.29 0.45
CA HIS A 187 -14.28 22.80 1.12
C HIS A 187 -13.01 22.01 0.81
N VAL A 188 -13.12 20.71 0.43
CA VAL A 188 -11.98 19.90 0.02
C VAL A 188 -11.53 20.34 -1.38
N LYS A 189 -10.22 20.58 -1.55
CA LYS A 189 -9.62 21.08 -2.81
C LYS A 189 -8.63 20.10 -3.42
N ARG A 190 -8.12 19.14 -2.64
CA ARG A 190 -7.11 18.18 -3.08
C ARG A 190 -7.39 16.79 -2.54
N ILE A 191 -7.22 15.81 -3.40
CA ILE A 191 -7.10 14.41 -3.04
C ILE A 191 -5.66 14.03 -3.34
N ARG A 192 -5.00 13.31 -2.42
CA ARG A 192 -3.68 12.74 -2.66
C ARG A 192 -3.77 11.24 -2.49
N ILE A 193 -3.17 10.49 -3.40
CA ILE A 193 -3.16 9.02 -3.37
C ILE A 193 -1.73 8.56 -3.06
N HIS A 194 -1.54 7.94 -1.90
CA HIS A 194 -0.26 7.34 -1.52
C HIS A 194 -0.25 5.87 -1.92
N SER A 195 0.41 5.58 -3.03
CA SER A 195 0.45 4.24 -3.62
C SER A 195 1.83 3.88 -4.15
N ARG A 196 2.20 2.62 -4.02
CA ARG A 196 3.33 1.99 -4.75
C ARG A 196 2.85 1.15 -5.93
N LEU A 197 1.56 0.98 -6.07
CA LEU A 197 0.97 0.03 -6.99
C LEU A 197 1.34 0.31 -8.46
N PRO A 198 1.42 1.55 -8.94
CA PRO A 198 1.89 1.83 -10.30
C PRO A 198 3.30 1.29 -10.62
N ILE A 199 4.14 1.12 -9.58
CA ILE A 199 5.49 0.56 -9.71
C ILE A 199 5.49 -0.95 -9.57
N VAL A 200 4.70 -1.50 -8.64
CA VAL A 200 4.77 -2.93 -8.28
C VAL A 200 3.82 -3.79 -9.10
N LEU A 201 2.74 -3.21 -9.60
CA LEU A 201 1.70 -3.85 -10.40
C LEU A 201 1.14 -2.82 -11.40
N PRO A 202 1.94 -2.41 -12.42
CA PRO A 202 1.56 -1.36 -13.36
C PRO A 202 0.28 -1.64 -14.14
N GLU A 203 -0.12 -2.91 -14.27
CA GLU A 203 -1.37 -3.36 -14.88
C GLU A 203 -2.62 -2.76 -14.19
N ARG A 204 -2.48 -2.31 -12.94
CA ARG A 204 -3.55 -1.62 -12.22
C ARG A 204 -3.83 -0.21 -12.75
N VAL A 205 -2.92 0.39 -13.49
CA VAL A 205 -3.12 1.71 -14.10
C VAL A 205 -3.93 1.52 -15.38
N THR A 206 -5.22 1.26 -15.20
CA THR A 206 -6.19 1.04 -16.29
C THR A 206 -6.70 2.36 -16.86
N THR A 207 -7.26 2.32 -18.08
CA THR A 207 -7.94 3.48 -18.66
C THR A 207 -9.08 3.97 -17.78
N ASP A 208 -9.83 3.06 -17.16
CA ASP A 208 -10.96 3.38 -16.30
C ASP A 208 -10.51 4.10 -15.03
N LEU A 209 -9.41 3.62 -14.40
CA LEU A 209 -8.79 4.32 -13.27
C LEU A 209 -8.38 5.74 -13.67
N VAL A 210 -7.65 5.88 -14.79
CA VAL A 210 -7.16 7.18 -15.26
C VAL A 210 -8.32 8.12 -15.54
N THR A 211 -9.39 7.64 -16.19
CA THR A 211 -10.60 8.41 -16.49
C THR A 211 -11.28 8.86 -15.18
N THR A 212 -11.41 7.96 -14.22
CA THR A 212 -11.97 8.27 -12.89
C THR A 212 -11.18 9.37 -12.19
N LEU A 213 -9.86 9.25 -12.15
CA LEU A 213 -9.01 10.25 -11.50
C LEU A 213 -9.03 11.60 -12.23
N ALA A 214 -9.04 11.58 -13.58
CA ALA A 214 -9.06 12.79 -14.39
C ALA A 214 -10.40 13.55 -14.35
N SER A 215 -11.52 12.86 -14.04
CA SER A 215 -12.85 13.48 -13.93
C SER A 215 -13.10 14.17 -12.60
N ALA A 216 -12.20 14.02 -11.61
CA ALA A 216 -12.36 14.61 -10.30
C ALA A 216 -12.31 16.15 -10.34
N ARG A 217 -13.19 16.80 -9.57
CA ARG A 217 -13.16 18.25 -9.34
C ARG A 217 -11.95 18.65 -8.49
N CYS A 218 -11.63 17.85 -7.47
CA CYS A 218 -10.46 18.06 -6.65
C CYS A 218 -9.18 17.81 -7.47
N LYS A 219 -8.13 18.55 -7.17
CA LYS A 219 -6.79 18.22 -7.69
C LYS A 219 -6.33 16.86 -7.14
N ILE A 220 -5.96 15.93 -8.02
CA ILE A 220 -5.35 14.66 -7.64
C ILE A 220 -3.87 14.70 -7.93
#